data_96730ca9c26e12fb843a30d936da525c
#
_entry.id   96730ca9c26e12fb843a30d936da525c
#
_cell.length_a   1.000
_cell.length_b   1.000
_cell.length_c   1.000
_cell.angle_alpha   90.00
_cell.angle_beta   90.00
_cell.angle_gamma   90.00
#
_symmetry.space_group_name_H-M   'P 1'
#
loop_
_entity.id
_entity.type
_entity.pdbx_description
1 polymer ?
#
loop_
_entity_poly.entity_id
_entity_poly.type
_entity_poly.pdbx_seq_one_letter_code
_entity_poly.pdbx_strand_id
1 'polypeptide(L)'
;GKFVFIGSVKEPVWAVIHTPDGQPVASFMLENAEYAVMGKDAVTGGGKAQETWMKFDAINFDLARERQVLEAQYVQAEQQGNKKQMQKIDSAFQAFLVDIQAREVALLKQSTDNHAAAYVVASTMNGLPLARLQERFGLLSSRMQASGFGKAVAERIAKLEQLEIGAIAPDFSLPSSDVGVISLHKTNARLKLVYFWASGDATSRVRNVELLQLHEQYRPKGLDIISVSLDVNKQEWMKAIGEDGMNGWQNGCDLQGISSPAVQSYCVESIPTLFLVDRENCIVGKDLWGINLRKQITKLLKK
;
A
#
# COMPACT_ATOMS: atom_id res chain seq x y z
N GLY A 1 18.35 25.29 -24.97
CA GLY A 1 17.68 25.02 -26.23
C GLY A 1 16.17 25.06 -26.07
N LYS A 2 15.45 25.27 -27.13
CA LYS A 2 13.98 25.15 -27.20
C LYS A 2 13.67 23.85 -27.92
N PHE A 3 12.64 23.12 -27.48
CA PHE A 3 12.11 21.97 -28.18
C PHE A 3 10.58 22.07 -28.20
N VAL A 4 9.96 21.44 -29.17
CA VAL A 4 8.51 21.40 -29.34
C VAL A 4 8.10 19.94 -29.54
N PHE A 5 7.08 19.52 -28.79
CA PHE A 5 6.39 18.25 -29.01
C PHE A 5 5.05 18.53 -29.66
N ILE A 6 4.70 17.79 -30.70
CA ILE A 6 3.40 17.88 -31.35
C ILE A 6 2.82 16.46 -31.38
N GLY A 7 1.58 16.33 -30.90
CA GLY A 7 0.89 15.05 -30.84
C GLY A 7 -0.54 15.19 -30.34
N SER A 8 -1.20 14.05 -30.13
CA SER A 8 -2.53 14.00 -29.54
C SER A 8 -2.69 12.78 -28.65
N VAL A 9 -3.56 12.90 -27.65
CA VAL A 9 -3.95 11.81 -26.76
C VAL A 9 -5.44 11.51 -26.94
N LYS A 10 -5.83 10.25 -26.74
CA LYS A 10 -7.26 9.84 -26.82
C LYS A 10 -8.07 10.36 -25.63
N GLU A 11 -7.46 10.39 -24.49
CA GLU A 11 -8.00 10.92 -23.24
C GLU A 11 -6.86 11.57 -22.43
N PRO A 12 -7.15 12.50 -21.52
CA PRO A 12 -6.14 13.07 -20.63
C PRO A 12 -5.39 12.00 -19.85
N VAL A 13 -4.06 12.10 -19.85
CA VAL A 13 -3.14 11.15 -19.18
C VAL A 13 -2.14 11.89 -18.31
N TRP A 14 -1.59 11.21 -17.33
CA TRP A 14 -0.45 11.72 -16.59
C TRP A 14 0.82 11.62 -17.43
N ALA A 15 1.50 12.71 -17.61
CA ALA A 15 2.73 12.80 -18.40
C ALA A 15 3.88 13.33 -17.56
N VAL A 16 5.08 12.79 -17.80
CA VAL A 16 6.32 13.28 -17.19
C VAL A 16 7.34 13.53 -18.28
N ILE A 17 7.93 14.72 -18.28
CA ILE A 17 9.07 15.06 -19.13
C ILE A 17 10.34 14.74 -18.35
N HIS A 18 11.25 13.99 -18.97
CA HIS A 18 12.56 13.66 -18.41
C HIS A 18 13.68 14.29 -19.25
N THR A 19 14.80 14.59 -18.60
CA THR A 19 16.06 14.85 -19.29
C THR A 19 16.61 13.57 -19.92
N PRO A 20 17.58 13.63 -20.86
CA PRO A 20 18.17 12.43 -21.46
C PRO A 20 18.82 11.47 -20.46
N ASP A 21 19.26 11.97 -19.31
CA ASP A 21 19.81 11.18 -18.19
C ASP A 21 18.74 10.67 -17.21
N GLY A 22 17.44 10.82 -17.57
CA GLY A 22 16.32 10.25 -16.85
C GLY A 22 15.80 11.06 -15.65
N GLN A 23 16.29 12.29 -15.43
CA GLN A 23 15.78 13.12 -14.34
C GLN A 23 14.46 13.78 -14.73
N PRO A 24 13.45 13.78 -13.84
CA PRO A 24 12.17 14.42 -14.11
C PRO A 24 12.33 15.95 -14.13
N VAL A 25 11.78 16.57 -15.18
CA VAL A 25 11.75 18.02 -15.39
C VAL A 25 10.39 18.60 -15.02
N ALA A 26 9.33 17.99 -15.49
CA ALA A 26 7.97 18.44 -15.22
C ALA A 26 6.98 17.28 -15.34
N SER A 27 5.93 17.35 -14.53
CA SER A 27 4.83 16.39 -14.56
C SER A 27 3.48 17.12 -14.57
N PHE A 28 2.54 16.65 -15.40
CA PHE A 28 1.27 17.33 -15.61
C PHE A 28 0.22 16.42 -16.25
N MET A 29 -1.04 16.88 -16.20
CA MET A 29 -2.13 16.24 -16.95
C MET A 29 -2.05 16.66 -18.41
N LEU A 30 -1.60 15.75 -19.29
CA LEU A 30 -1.53 15.97 -20.72
C LEU A 30 -2.89 15.71 -21.37
N GLU A 31 -3.43 16.73 -22.02
CA GLU A 31 -4.63 16.68 -22.85
C GLU A 31 -4.38 17.43 -24.17
N ASN A 32 -5.33 17.41 -25.11
CA ASN A 32 -5.17 18.07 -26.40
C ASN A 32 -5.31 19.61 -26.25
N ALA A 33 -4.28 20.24 -25.72
CA ALA A 33 -4.16 21.66 -25.46
C ALA A 33 -2.70 22.13 -25.62
N GLU A 34 -2.48 23.44 -25.64
CA GLU A 34 -1.14 23.99 -25.66
C GLU A 34 -0.55 24.08 -24.26
N TYR A 35 0.71 23.75 -24.14
CA TYR A 35 1.49 23.82 -22.90
C TYR A 35 2.81 24.54 -23.13
N ALA A 36 3.30 25.22 -22.12
CA ALA A 36 4.68 25.68 -22.07
C ALA A 36 5.34 25.19 -20.78
N VAL A 37 6.54 24.64 -20.89
CA VAL A 37 7.37 24.19 -19.77
C VAL A 37 8.59 25.08 -19.70
N MET A 38 8.69 25.87 -18.62
CA MET A 38 9.72 26.87 -18.41
C MET A 38 10.61 26.56 -17.20
N GLY A 39 11.26 25.39 -17.20
CA GLY A 39 12.09 24.92 -16.10
C GLY A 39 11.43 23.80 -15.28
N LYS A 40 12.02 23.51 -14.13
CA LYS A 40 11.54 22.40 -13.29
C LYS A 40 10.15 22.70 -12.73
N ASP A 41 9.20 21.81 -13.03
CA ASP A 41 7.79 21.86 -12.59
C ASP A 41 7.02 23.14 -12.95
N ALA A 42 7.62 24.01 -13.80
CA ALA A 42 6.98 25.24 -14.27
C ALA A 42 6.18 24.97 -15.55
N VAL A 43 4.99 24.41 -15.41
CA VAL A 43 4.06 24.11 -16.50
C VAL A 43 2.96 25.16 -16.54
N THR A 44 2.74 25.76 -17.72
CA THR A 44 1.62 26.69 -17.98
C THR A 44 0.83 26.22 -19.18
N GLY A 45 -0.43 26.65 -19.28
CA GLY A 45 -1.36 26.19 -20.30
C GLY A 45 -2.08 24.92 -19.89
N GLY A 46 -2.60 24.19 -20.86
CA GLY A 46 -3.44 23.02 -20.65
C GLY A 46 -4.92 23.35 -20.70
N GLY A 47 -5.76 22.34 -20.55
CA GLY A 47 -7.21 22.48 -20.50
C GLY A 47 -7.78 22.14 -19.12
N LYS A 48 -9.04 21.69 -19.10
CA LYS A 48 -9.80 21.47 -17.85
C LYS A 48 -9.19 20.41 -16.93
N ALA A 49 -8.52 19.37 -17.48
CA ALA A 49 -7.90 18.36 -16.65
C ALA A 49 -6.65 18.93 -15.94
N GLN A 50 -5.82 19.70 -16.66
CA GLN A 50 -4.67 20.36 -16.07
C GLN A 50 -5.07 21.43 -15.05
N GLU A 51 -6.07 22.26 -15.33
CA GLU A 51 -6.58 23.25 -14.38
C GLU A 51 -7.10 22.62 -13.09
N THR A 52 -7.77 21.48 -13.20
CA THR A 52 -8.27 20.74 -12.03
C THR A 52 -7.13 20.07 -11.27
N TRP A 53 -6.14 19.51 -11.97
CA TRP A 53 -4.94 18.97 -11.35
C TRP A 53 -4.20 20.01 -10.51
N MET A 54 -4.02 21.22 -11.04
CA MET A 54 -3.35 22.31 -10.30
C MET A 54 -4.04 22.64 -8.97
N LYS A 55 -5.37 22.47 -8.88
CA LYS A 55 -6.10 22.66 -7.61
C LYS A 55 -5.80 21.54 -6.60
N PHE A 56 -5.69 20.29 -7.06
CA PHE A 56 -5.24 19.18 -6.20
C PHE A 56 -3.79 19.35 -5.78
N ASP A 57 -2.92 19.75 -6.70
CA ASP A 57 -1.51 19.99 -6.44
C ASP A 57 -1.30 21.10 -5.40
N ALA A 58 -2.11 22.16 -5.44
CA ALA A 58 -2.10 23.20 -4.41
C ALA A 58 -2.43 22.66 -3.01
N ILE A 59 -3.33 21.69 -2.89
CA ILE A 59 -3.64 21.03 -1.61
C ILE A 59 -2.41 20.22 -1.13
N ASN A 60 -1.75 19.51 -2.03
CA ASN A 60 -0.53 18.75 -1.73
C ASN A 60 0.63 19.66 -1.32
N PHE A 61 0.75 20.82 -1.99
CA PHE A 61 1.75 21.83 -1.64
C PHE A 61 1.52 22.38 -0.23
N ASP A 62 0.28 22.69 0.13
CA ASP A 62 -0.07 23.13 1.49
C ASP A 62 0.31 22.06 2.52
N LEU A 63 0.02 20.77 2.23
CA LEU A 63 0.40 19.64 3.08
C LEU A 63 1.91 19.55 3.27
N ALA A 64 2.67 19.60 2.18
CA ALA A 64 4.13 19.51 2.24
C ALA A 64 4.75 20.67 3.05
N ARG A 65 4.25 21.88 2.84
CA ARG A 65 4.71 23.08 3.56
C ARG A 65 4.44 22.98 5.07
N GLU A 66 3.21 22.62 5.45
CA GLU A 66 2.84 22.51 6.87
C GLU A 66 3.60 21.37 7.56
N ARG A 67 3.74 20.24 6.88
CA ARG A 67 4.53 19.12 7.37
C ARG A 67 5.97 19.55 7.69
N GLN A 68 6.63 20.27 6.79
CA GLN A 68 8.00 20.75 6.99
C GLN A 68 8.10 21.67 8.22
N VAL A 69 7.12 22.56 8.42
CA VAL A 69 7.07 23.46 9.58
C VAL A 69 6.91 22.69 10.88
N LEU A 70 5.96 21.75 10.92
CA LEU A 70 5.68 20.97 12.12
C LEU A 70 6.80 19.98 12.45
N GLU A 71 7.45 19.36 11.44
CA GLU A 71 8.63 18.52 11.63
C GLU A 71 9.80 19.30 12.27
N ALA A 72 10.07 20.52 11.81
CA ALA A 72 11.12 21.36 12.40
C ALA A 72 10.81 21.70 13.86
N GLN A 73 9.56 22.02 14.17
CA GLN A 73 9.12 22.30 15.56
C GLN A 73 9.18 21.04 16.44
N TYR A 74 8.84 19.88 15.89
CA TYR A 74 8.91 18.60 16.62
C TYR A 74 10.34 18.25 17.00
N VAL A 75 11.29 18.34 16.06
CA VAL A 75 12.72 18.10 16.32
C VAL A 75 13.24 19.05 17.41
N GLN A 76 12.86 20.33 17.39
CA GLN A 76 13.24 21.28 18.41
C GLN A 76 12.66 20.91 19.80
N ALA A 77 11.38 20.50 19.86
CA ALA A 77 10.74 20.07 21.09
C ALA A 77 11.37 18.79 21.66
N GLU A 78 11.75 17.86 20.79
CA GLU A 78 12.44 16.61 21.12
C GLU A 78 13.83 16.89 21.74
N GLN A 79 14.64 17.76 21.11
CA GLN A 79 15.94 18.18 21.65
C GLN A 79 15.85 18.83 23.04
N GLN A 80 14.73 19.50 23.33
CA GLN A 80 14.43 20.10 24.61
C GLN A 80 13.79 19.14 25.62
N GLY A 81 13.48 17.90 25.23
CA GLY A 81 12.76 16.93 26.06
C GLY A 81 11.31 17.33 26.37
N ASN A 82 10.73 18.26 25.61
CA ASN A 82 9.41 18.84 25.86
C ASN A 82 8.27 17.97 25.31
N LYS A 83 7.95 16.89 26.02
CA LYS A 83 6.89 15.94 25.64
C LYS A 83 5.52 16.59 25.42
N LYS A 84 5.18 17.62 26.22
CA LYS A 84 3.90 18.32 26.08
C LYS A 84 3.80 19.09 24.77
N GLN A 85 4.91 19.68 24.33
CA GLN A 85 4.96 20.36 23.03
C GLN A 85 4.91 19.38 21.87
N MET A 86 5.61 18.24 21.95
CA MET A 86 5.54 17.17 20.95
C MET A 86 4.09 16.69 20.76
N GLN A 87 3.37 16.39 21.83
CA GLN A 87 1.95 16.01 21.77
C GLN A 87 1.05 17.07 21.14
N LYS A 88 1.30 18.36 21.40
CA LYS A 88 0.56 19.44 20.75
C LYS A 88 0.81 19.49 19.23
N ILE A 89 2.06 19.30 18.81
CA ILE A 89 2.43 19.28 17.40
C ILE A 89 1.78 18.09 16.69
N ASP A 90 1.82 16.89 17.30
CA ASP A 90 1.13 15.71 16.77
C ASP A 90 -0.38 15.95 16.60
N SER A 91 -1.01 16.54 17.62
CA SER A 91 -2.44 16.85 17.56
C SER A 91 -2.77 17.89 16.49
N ALA A 92 -1.93 18.92 16.32
CA ALA A 92 -2.09 19.93 15.26
C ALA A 92 -1.92 19.31 13.88
N PHE A 93 -0.95 18.42 13.70
CA PHE A 93 -0.76 17.71 12.43
C PHE A 93 -1.95 16.82 12.09
N GLN A 94 -2.49 16.07 13.06
CA GLN A 94 -3.69 15.25 12.83
C GLN A 94 -4.90 16.10 12.44
N ALA A 95 -5.12 17.23 13.10
CA ALA A 95 -6.20 18.15 12.74
C ALA A 95 -6.02 18.72 11.32
N PHE A 96 -4.80 19.06 10.94
CA PHE A 96 -4.48 19.54 9.60
C PHE A 96 -4.68 18.46 8.53
N LEU A 97 -4.31 17.19 8.80
CA LEU A 97 -4.58 16.08 7.89
C LEU A 97 -6.08 15.87 7.64
N VAL A 98 -6.92 16.06 8.66
CA VAL A 98 -8.38 16.00 8.51
C VAL A 98 -8.89 17.13 7.59
N ASP A 99 -8.37 18.36 7.74
CA ASP A 99 -8.72 19.48 6.86
C ASP A 99 -8.31 19.22 5.40
N ILE A 100 -7.07 18.78 5.17
CA ILE A 100 -6.57 18.43 3.84
C ILE A 100 -7.45 17.37 3.18
N GLN A 101 -7.81 16.31 3.91
CA GLN A 101 -8.71 15.27 3.39
C GLN A 101 -10.10 15.82 3.06
N ALA A 102 -10.64 16.70 3.89
CA ALA A 102 -11.93 17.35 3.62
C ALA A 102 -11.89 18.23 2.37
N ARG A 103 -10.83 19.01 2.18
CA ARG A 103 -10.61 19.85 0.98
C ARG A 103 -10.48 19.01 -0.29
N GLU A 104 -9.71 17.91 -0.22
CA GLU A 104 -9.55 16.99 -1.35
C GLU A 104 -10.89 16.32 -1.73
N VAL A 105 -11.65 15.81 -0.75
CA VAL A 105 -12.98 15.24 -1.00
C VAL A 105 -13.96 16.26 -1.55
N ALA A 106 -13.93 17.51 -1.07
CA ALA A 106 -14.76 18.59 -1.60
C ALA A 106 -14.43 18.88 -3.07
N LEU A 107 -13.15 18.89 -3.43
CA LEU A 107 -12.70 19.09 -4.81
C LEU A 107 -13.06 17.89 -5.70
N LEU A 108 -12.96 16.65 -5.21
CA LEU A 108 -13.44 15.45 -5.91
C LEU A 108 -14.92 15.55 -6.24
N LYS A 109 -15.76 15.96 -5.27
CA LYS A 109 -17.21 16.15 -5.46
C LYS A 109 -17.55 17.25 -6.50
N GLN A 110 -16.71 18.26 -6.62
CA GLN A 110 -16.87 19.32 -7.64
C GLN A 110 -16.35 18.91 -9.02
N SER A 111 -15.52 17.88 -9.10
CA SER A 111 -14.79 17.47 -10.30
C SER A 111 -15.09 16.03 -10.73
N THR A 112 -16.30 15.54 -10.47
CA THR A 112 -16.69 14.12 -10.64
C THR A 112 -16.49 13.59 -12.06
N ASP A 113 -16.58 14.46 -13.09
CA ASP A 113 -16.43 14.12 -14.50
C ASP A 113 -15.13 14.68 -15.10
N ASN A 114 -14.03 14.65 -14.33
CA ASN A 114 -12.73 15.17 -14.73
C ASN A 114 -11.63 14.12 -14.59
N HIS A 115 -10.77 13.97 -15.60
CA HIS A 115 -9.68 12.99 -15.60
C HIS A 115 -8.65 13.24 -14.50
N ALA A 116 -8.41 14.49 -14.07
CA ALA A 116 -7.54 14.76 -12.93
C ALA A 116 -8.11 14.18 -11.62
N ALA A 117 -9.43 14.26 -11.41
CA ALA A 117 -10.07 13.62 -10.27
C ALA A 117 -9.91 12.09 -10.31
N ALA A 118 -10.10 11.46 -11.48
CA ALA A 118 -9.87 10.03 -11.65
C ALA A 118 -8.40 9.65 -11.41
N TYR A 119 -7.45 10.48 -11.89
CA TYR A 119 -6.02 10.31 -11.62
C TYR A 119 -5.69 10.39 -10.11
N VAL A 120 -6.24 11.39 -9.40
CA VAL A 120 -6.01 11.55 -7.95
C VAL A 120 -6.50 10.33 -7.19
N VAL A 121 -7.68 9.79 -7.53
CA VAL A 121 -8.18 8.55 -6.91
C VAL A 121 -7.25 7.37 -7.23
N ALA A 122 -6.78 7.26 -8.47
CA ALA A 122 -5.88 6.19 -8.88
C ALA A 122 -4.49 6.30 -8.25
N SER A 123 -3.89 7.50 -8.23
CA SER A 123 -2.53 7.72 -7.69
C SER A 123 -2.45 7.53 -6.17
N THR A 124 -3.59 7.65 -5.48
CA THR A 124 -3.69 7.51 -4.02
C THR A 124 -4.40 6.23 -3.58
N MET A 125 -4.68 5.28 -4.49
CA MET A 125 -5.43 4.05 -4.17
C MET A 125 -4.66 3.08 -3.28
N ASN A 126 -3.34 3.13 -3.33
CA ASN A 126 -2.49 2.32 -2.48
C ASN A 126 -2.49 2.87 -1.04
N GLY A 127 -2.46 1.98 -0.05
CA GLY A 127 -2.55 2.34 1.36
C GLY A 127 -3.94 2.74 1.86
N LEU A 128 -4.95 2.85 0.97
CA LEU A 128 -6.32 3.13 1.39
C LEU A 128 -7.08 1.84 1.75
N PRO A 129 -7.81 1.83 2.89
CA PRO A 129 -8.78 0.77 3.17
C PRO A 129 -9.85 0.69 2.08
N LEU A 130 -10.34 -0.53 1.80
CA LEU A 130 -11.33 -0.80 0.74
C LEU A 130 -12.53 0.16 0.79
N ALA A 131 -13.13 0.36 1.95
CA ALA A 131 -14.31 1.23 2.10
C ALA A 131 -14.02 2.69 1.68
N ARG A 132 -12.82 3.22 2.01
CA ARG A 132 -12.43 4.57 1.61
C ARG A 132 -12.15 4.68 0.12
N LEU A 133 -11.55 3.64 -0.47
CA LEU A 133 -11.32 3.60 -1.91
C LEU A 133 -12.62 3.51 -2.69
N GLN A 134 -13.57 2.69 -2.23
CA GLN A 134 -14.92 2.59 -2.81
C GLN A 134 -15.69 3.91 -2.70
N GLU A 135 -15.62 4.60 -1.55
CA GLU A 135 -16.22 5.93 -1.37
C GLU A 135 -15.67 6.93 -2.40
N ARG A 136 -14.35 7.02 -2.55
CA ARG A 136 -13.70 7.94 -3.49
C ARG A 136 -14.00 7.59 -4.94
N PHE A 137 -13.99 6.32 -5.29
CA PHE A 137 -14.35 5.83 -6.62
C PHE A 137 -15.82 6.12 -6.96
N GLY A 138 -16.71 5.98 -5.99
CA GLY A 138 -18.13 6.30 -6.14
C GLY A 138 -18.42 7.79 -6.37
N LEU A 139 -17.48 8.70 -6.06
CA LEU A 139 -17.60 10.12 -6.40
C LEU A 139 -17.36 10.40 -7.87
N LEU A 140 -16.70 9.51 -8.61
CA LEU A 140 -16.41 9.69 -10.03
C LEU A 140 -17.65 9.42 -10.88
N SER A 141 -17.83 10.18 -11.95
CA SER A 141 -18.87 9.89 -12.94
C SER A 141 -18.65 8.53 -13.60
N SER A 142 -19.71 7.93 -14.16
CA SER A 142 -19.59 6.65 -14.89
C SER A 142 -18.55 6.72 -16.03
N ARG A 143 -18.42 7.87 -16.69
CA ARG A 143 -17.39 8.10 -17.72
C ARG A 143 -15.99 8.02 -17.12
N MET A 144 -15.76 8.62 -15.96
CA MET A 144 -14.46 8.61 -15.28
C MET A 144 -14.15 7.26 -14.68
N GLN A 145 -15.13 6.53 -14.17
CA GLN A 145 -14.96 5.13 -13.74
C GLN A 145 -14.57 4.22 -14.89
N ALA A 146 -15.05 4.49 -16.14
CA ALA A 146 -14.70 3.75 -17.34
C ALA A 146 -13.39 4.21 -18.02
N SER A 147 -12.78 5.32 -17.60
CA SER A 147 -11.48 5.82 -18.08
C SER A 147 -10.33 4.89 -17.70
N GLY A 148 -9.15 5.08 -18.30
CA GLY A 148 -7.95 4.30 -17.95
C GLY A 148 -7.63 4.34 -16.46
N PHE A 149 -7.69 5.52 -15.82
CA PHE A 149 -7.50 5.67 -14.37
C PHE A 149 -8.60 4.99 -13.56
N GLY A 150 -9.87 5.14 -13.96
CA GLY A 150 -11.00 4.53 -13.27
C GLY A 150 -10.95 3.01 -13.31
N LYS A 151 -10.57 2.41 -14.43
CA LYS A 151 -10.39 0.94 -14.57
C LYS A 151 -9.31 0.42 -13.62
N ALA A 152 -8.18 1.12 -13.50
CA ALA A 152 -7.13 0.73 -12.55
C ALA A 152 -7.64 0.72 -11.10
N VAL A 153 -8.47 1.71 -10.73
CA VAL A 153 -9.09 1.75 -9.39
C VAL A 153 -10.10 0.63 -9.22
N ALA A 154 -10.93 0.35 -10.21
CA ALA A 154 -11.90 -0.75 -10.16
C ALA A 154 -11.22 -2.12 -10.02
N GLU A 155 -10.12 -2.36 -10.73
CA GLU A 155 -9.30 -3.57 -10.59
C GLU A 155 -8.70 -3.69 -9.17
N ARG A 156 -8.25 -2.57 -8.59
CA ARG A 156 -7.74 -2.55 -7.23
C ARG A 156 -8.83 -2.87 -6.21
N ILE A 157 -10.01 -2.28 -6.35
CA ILE A 157 -11.18 -2.56 -5.53
C ILE A 157 -11.53 -4.05 -5.59
N ALA A 158 -11.63 -4.62 -6.79
CA ALA A 158 -11.96 -6.04 -6.97
C ALA A 158 -10.93 -6.97 -6.28
N LYS A 159 -9.63 -6.63 -6.32
CA LYS A 159 -8.59 -7.37 -5.59
C LYS A 159 -8.76 -7.25 -4.07
N LEU A 160 -9.03 -6.06 -3.57
CA LEU A 160 -9.21 -5.84 -2.12
C LEU A 160 -10.47 -6.53 -1.59
N GLU A 161 -11.56 -6.61 -2.38
CA GLU A 161 -12.78 -7.35 -2.05
C GLU A 161 -12.52 -8.86 -1.88
N GLN A 162 -11.61 -9.42 -2.70
CA GLN A 162 -11.17 -10.81 -2.56
C GLN A 162 -10.34 -11.08 -1.29
N LEU A 163 -9.92 -10.03 -0.60
CA LEU A 163 -9.16 -10.11 0.65
C LEU A 163 -9.98 -9.74 1.88
N GLU A 164 -11.30 -9.56 1.76
CA GLU A 164 -12.16 -9.29 2.91
C GLU A 164 -12.40 -10.53 3.77
N ILE A 165 -12.72 -10.30 5.04
CA ILE A 165 -13.05 -11.40 5.96
C ILE A 165 -14.25 -12.18 5.43
N GLY A 166 -14.10 -13.50 5.31
CA GLY A 166 -15.07 -14.41 4.73
C GLY A 166 -14.80 -14.77 3.26
N ALA A 167 -13.95 -14.02 2.56
CA ALA A 167 -13.52 -14.38 1.20
C ALA A 167 -12.51 -15.55 1.23
N ILE A 168 -12.45 -16.30 0.12
CA ILE A 168 -11.43 -17.34 -0.08
C ILE A 168 -10.09 -16.64 -0.35
N ALA A 169 -9.09 -16.93 0.48
CA ALA A 169 -7.74 -16.42 0.33
C ALA A 169 -7.13 -16.85 -1.01
N PRO A 170 -6.51 -15.95 -1.79
CA PRO A 170 -5.83 -16.33 -3.02
C PRO A 170 -4.80 -17.43 -2.77
N ASP A 171 -4.83 -18.49 -3.58
CA ASP A 171 -3.78 -19.51 -3.52
C ASP A 171 -2.48 -18.98 -4.14
N PHE A 172 -1.38 -19.49 -3.66
CA PHE A 172 -0.06 -19.25 -4.23
C PHE A 172 0.81 -20.50 -4.12
N SER A 173 1.83 -20.56 -4.96
CA SER A 173 2.86 -21.60 -4.91
C SER A 173 4.23 -20.94 -4.97
N LEU A 174 5.07 -21.21 -3.96
CA LEU A 174 6.40 -20.60 -3.83
C LEU A 174 7.47 -21.66 -3.59
N PRO A 175 8.70 -21.47 -4.11
CA PRO A 175 9.84 -22.29 -3.70
C PRO A 175 10.01 -22.26 -2.18
N SER A 176 10.22 -23.42 -1.59
CA SER A 176 10.45 -23.60 -0.14
C SER A 176 11.89 -23.25 0.25
N SER A 177 12.11 -22.85 1.51
CA SER A 177 13.45 -22.79 2.12
C SER A 177 14.10 -24.18 2.18
N ASP A 178 13.28 -25.19 2.30
CA ASP A 178 13.70 -26.59 2.22
C ASP A 178 13.63 -27.08 0.76
N VAL A 179 13.23 -28.31 0.56
CA VAL A 179 13.04 -28.89 -0.78
C VAL A 179 11.58 -28.81 -1.19
N GLY A 180 11.32 -28.38 -2.43
CA GLY A 180 9.98 -28.41 -3.03
C GLY A 180 9.29 -27.04 -3.08
N VAL A 181 7.98 -27.08 -3.05
CA VAL A 181 7.08 -25.93 -3.24
C VAL A 181 6.05 -25.94 -2.10
N ILE A 182 5.82 -24.78 -1.51
CA ILE A 182 4.72 -24.55 -0.57
C ILE A 182 3.51 -24.00 -1.32
N SER A 183 2.30 -24.35 -0.86
CA SER A 183 1.03 -23.80 -1.38
C SER A 183 0.07 -23.63 -0.23
N LEU A 184 -0.61 -22.49 -0.18
CA LEU A 184 -1.57 -22.20 0.88
C LEU A 184 -2.72 -23.21 0.90
N HIS A 185 -3.32 -23.48 -0.26
CA HIS A 185 -4.50 -24.37 -0.32
C HIS A 185 -4.16 -25.85 -0.12
N LYS A 186 -2.89 -26.26 -0.34
CA LYS A 186 -2.43 -27.63 -0.08
C LYS A 186 -1.98 -27.85 1.36
N THR A 187 -1.83 -26.78 2.15
CA THR A 187 -1.45 -26.89 3.56
C THR A 187 -2.63 -27.39 4.38
N ASN A 188 -2.46 -28.56 5.00
CA ASN A 188 -3.49 -29.20 5.81
C ASN A 188 -3.37 -28.76 7.28
N ALA A 189 -4.04 -27.66 7.65
CA ALA A 189 -4.12 -27.16 9.01
C ALA A 189 -5.54 -26.68 9.30
N ARG A 190 -5.96 -26.67 10.58
CA ARG A 190 -7.25 -26.13 11.00
C ARG A 190 -7.27 -24.60 10.87
N LEU A 191 -6.12 -23.99 11.06
CA LEU A 191 -5.92 -22.54 10.96
C LEU A 191 -4.54 -22.29 10.38
N LYS A 192 -4.45 -21.44 9.40
CA LYS A 192 -3.21 -21.05 8.71
C LYS A 192 -2.95 -19.57 8.91
N LEU A 193 -1.73 -19.22 9.25
CA LEU A 193 -1.28 -17.84 9.34
C LEU A 193 -0.36 -17.57 8.15
N VAL A 194 -0.84 -16.79 7.18
CA VAL A 194 -0.06 -16.32 6.03
C VAL A 194 0.64 -15.03 6.44
N TYR A 195 1.96 -15.02 6.42
CA TYR A 195 2.80 -13.97 6.97
C TYR A 195 3.78 -13.44 5.95
N PHE A 196 3.64 -12.17 5.57
CA PHE A 196 4.51 -11.47 4.62
C PHE A 196 5.58 -10.68 5.39
N TRP A 197 6.85 -10.88 5.03
CA TRP A 197 7.99 -10.32 5.74
C TRP A 197 9.23 -10.17 4.85
N ALA A 198 10.32 -9.59 5.38
CA ALA A 198 11.63 -9.62 4.74
C ALA A 198 12.76 -9.66 5.78
N SER A 199 13.88 -10.28 5.42
CA SER A 199 15.05 -10.45 6.30
C SER A 199 15.69 -9.12 6.71
N GLY A 200 15.62 -8.11 5.85
CA GLY A 200 16.14 -6.76 6.10
C GLY A 200 15.19 -5.83 6.87
N ASP A 201 13.95 -6.24 7.14
CA ASP A 201 12.98 -5.42 7.87
C ASP A 201 13.02 -5.70 9.38
N ALA A 202 13.46 -4.68 10.15
CA ALA A 202 13.61 -4.82 11.61
C ALA A 202 12.31 -5.13 12.33
N THR A 203 11.18 -4.61 11.85
CA THR A 203 9.86 -4.87 12.44
C THR A 203 9.45 -6.31 12.20
N SER A 204 9.66 -6.84 11.01
CA SER A 204 9.45 -8.25 10.68
C SER A 204 10.26 -9.17 11.60
N ARG A 205 11.56 -8.85 11.80
CA ARG A 205 12.45 -9.64 12.65
C ARG A 205 11.95 -9.72 14.12
N VAL A 206 11.43 -8.61 14.65
CA VAL A 206 10.80 -8.61 15.98
C VAL A 206 9.53 -9.47 16.00
N ARG A 207 8.70 -9.40 14.95
CA ARG A 207 7.48 -10.21 14.84
C ARG A 207 7.76 -11.71 14.67
N ASN A 208 8.86 -12.09 14.02
CA ASN A 208 9.27 -13.48 13.89
C ASN A 208 9.37 -14.18 15.28
N VAL A 209 9.96 -13.49 16.27
CA VAL A 209 10.08 -13.99 17.64
C VAL A 209 8.70 -14.17 18.31
N GLU A 210 7.79 -13.22 18.10
CA GLU A 210 6.42 -13.32 18.61
C GLU A 210 5.67 -14.50 17.98
N LEU A 211 5.81 -14.68 16.67
CA LEU A 211 5.17 -15.75 15.91
C LEU A 211 5.74 -17.14 16.28
N LEU A 212 7.03 -17.24 16.60
CA LEU A 212 7.64 -18.48 17.06
C LEU A 212 6.96 -18.99 18.33
N GLN A 213 6.84 -18.14 19.35
CA GLN A 213 6.16 -18.49 20.60
C GLN A 213 4.69 -18.87 20.38
N LEU A 214 4.03 -18.17 19.46
CA LEU A 214 2.64 -18.44 19.13
C LEU A 214 2.49 -19.77 18.39
N HIS A 215 3.39 -20.09 17.46
CA HIS A 215 3.40 -21.35 16.74
C HIS A 215 3.64 -22.53 17.68
N GLU A 216 4.63 -22.48 18.56
CA GLU A 216 4.90 -23.50 19.57
C GLU A 216 3.66 -23.80 20.43
N GLN A 217 2.94 -22.77 20.85
CA GLN A 217 1.76 -22.89 21.69
C GLN A 217 0.54 -23.50 20.99
N TYR A 218 0.35 -23.18 19.69
CA TYR A 218 -0.90 -23.48 18.98
C TYR A 218 -0.75 -24.54 17.87
N ARG A 219 0.46 -24.89 17.45
CA ARG A 219 0.72 -25.99 16.48
C ARG A 219 0.07 -27.30 16.89
N PRO A 220 0.18 -27.76 18.17
CA PRO A 220 -0.50 -29.00 18.60
C PRO A 220 -2.03 -28.89 18.53
N LYS A 221 -2.59 -27.70 18.43
CA LYS A 221 -4.03 -27.43 18.33
C LYS A 221 -4.50 -27.24 16.88
N GLY A 222 -3.57 -27.26 15.92
CA GLY A 222 -3.87 -27.18 14.49
C GLY A 222 -3.60 -25.83 13.83
N LEU A 223 -2.79 -24.95 14.44
CA LEU A 223 -2.24 -23.76 13.77
C LEU A 223 -0.99 -24.14 12.97
N ASP A 224 -0.91 -23.70 11.72
CA ASP A 224 0.35 -23.68 10.97
C ASP A 224 0.66 -22.27 10.47
N ILE A 225 1.95 -21.98 10.22
CA ILE A 225 2.41 -20.71 9.65
C ILE A 225 3.00 -20.97 8.28
N ILE A 226 2.62 -20.11 7.34
CA ILE A 226 3.18 -20.04 5.99
C ILE A 226 3.76 -18.64 5.82
N SER A 227 5.08 -18.52 5.90
CA SER A 227 5.75 -17.26 5.70
C SER A 227 6.09 -17.06 4.21
N VAL A 228 5.80 -15.87 3.71
CA VAL A 228 6.10 -15.41 2.35
C VAL A 228 7.11 -14.28 2.46
N SER A 229 8.34 -14.53 2.01
CA SER A 229 9.39 -13.52 2.06
C SER A 229 9.39 -12.63 0.82
N LEU A 230 9.59 -11.32 1.04
CA LEU A 230 9.81 -10.32 0.01
C LEU A 230 11.32 -10.11 -0.26
N ASP A 231 12.16 -11.04 0.12
CA ASP A 231 13.60 -10.95 -0.16
C ASP A 231 13.90 -11.16 -1.65
N VAL A 232 14.96 -10.52 -2.11
CA VAL A 232 15.54 -10.71 -3.45
C VAL A 232 16.90 -11.42 -3.38
N ASN A 233 17.42 -11.63 -2.15
CA ASN A 233 18.66 -12.32 -1.88
C ASN A 233 18.41 -13.60 -1.06
N LYS A 234 18.64 -14.75 -1.68
CA LYS A 234 18.43 -16.05 -1.05
C LYS A 234 19.29 -16.26 0.20
N GLN A 235 20.52 -15.79 0.20
CA GLN A 235 21.46 -16.04 1.32
C GLN A 235 21.01 -15.26 2.57
N GLU A 236 20.59 -14.02 2.42
CA GLU A 236 20.08 -13.18 3.51
C GLU A 236 18.79 -13.76 4.07
N TRP A 237 17.86 -14.17 3.19
CA TRP A 237 16.61 -14.85 3.58
C TRP A 237 16.87 -16.11 4.39
N MET A 238 17.71 -17.03 3.89
CA MET A 238 18.03 -18.30 4.58
C MET A 238 18.73 -18.07 5.91
N LYS A 239 19.65 -17.09 5.96
CA LYS A 239 20.33 -16.69 7.20
C LYS A 239 19.32 -16.20 8.26
N ALA A 240 18.40 -15.34 7.87
CA ALA A 240 17.38 -14.82 8.77
C ALA A 240 16.44 -15.91 9.31
N ILE A 241 16.03 -16.87 8.48
CA ILE A 241 15.25 -18.05 8.92
C ILE A 241 16.00 -18.80 10.04
N GLY A 242 17.30 -19.04 9.86
CA GLY A 242 18.11 -19.73 10.86
C GLY A 242 18.28 -18.95 12.16
N GLU A 243 18.59 -17.65 12.05
CA GLU A 243 18.79 -16.76 13.19
C GLU A 243 17.51 -16.56 14.03
N ASP A 244 16.35 -16.47 13.38
CA ASP A 244 15.07 -16.27 14.07
C ASP A 244 14.37 -17.58 14.46
N GLY A 245 14.97 -18.73 14.15
CA GLY A 245 14.42 -20.04 14.52
C GLY A 245 13.17 -20.44 13.74
N MET A 246 12.97 -19.90 12.53
CA MET A 246 11.74 -20.07 11.74
C MET A 246 11.65 -21.42 11.00
N ASN A 247 12.57 -22.37 11.24
CA ASN A 247 12.56 -23.69 10.60
C ASN A 247 11.36 -24.58 11.00
N GLY A 248 10.59 -24.17 12.00
CA GLY A 248 9.45 -24.91 12.52
C GLY A 248 8.18 -24.84 11.66
N TRP A 249 8.12 -23.98 10.67
CA TRP A 249 6.99 -23.75 9.76
C TRP A 249 7.42 -23.60 8.29
N GLN A 250 6.45 -23.44 7.38
CA GLN A 250 6.70 -23.33 5.94
C GLN A 250 7.22 -21.94 5.57
N ASN A 251 8.38 -21.86 4.93
CA ASN A 251 8.99 -20.61 4.48
C ASN A 251 9.11 -20.60 2.95
N GLY A 252 8.47 -19.66 2.26
CA GLY A 252 8.48 -19.54 0.80
C GLY A 252 9.02 -18.20 0.32
N CYS A 253 9.76 -18.24 -0.79
CA CYS A 253 10.28 -17.06 -1.45
C CYS A 253 10.59 -17.35 -2.93
N ASP A 254 10.16 -16.48 -3.83
CA ASP A 254 10.50 -16.54 -5.27
C ASP A 254 11.60 -15.54 -5.66
N LEU A 255 12.15 -14.80 -4.69
CA LEU A 255 13.19 -13.78 -4.87
C LEU A 255 12.79 -12.62 -5.79
N GLN A 256 11.48 -12.36 -5.95
CA GLN A 256 10.96 -11.27 -6.77
C GLN A 256 10.56 -10.03 -5.95
N GLY A 257 10.73 -10.07 -4.65
CA GLY A 257 10.39 -8.94 -3.78
C GLY A 257 8.91 -8.56 -3.89
N ILE A 258 8.65 -7.27 -4.00
CA ILE A 258 7.29 -6.74 -4.17
C ILE A 258 6.63 -7.17 -5.49
N SER A 259 7.40 -7.58 -6.49
CA SER A 259 6.89 -8.06 -7.78
C SER A 259 6.41 -9.52 -7.75
N SER A 260 6.60 -10.22 -6.63
CA SER A 260 6.09 -11.59 -6.45
C SER A 260 4.59 -11.67 -6.70
N PRO A 261 4.10 -12.62 -7.55
CA PRO A 261 2.66 -12.83 -7.75
C PRO A 261 1.90 -13.11 -6.45
N ALA A 262 2.52 -13.79 -5.48
CA ALA A 262 1.92 -14.01 -4.16
C ALA A 262 1.72 -12.68 -3.40
N VAL A 263 2.73 -11.80 -3.40
CA VAL A 263 2.67 -10.47 -2.77
C VAL A 263 1.61 -9.59 -3.44
N GLN A 264 1.57 -9.61 -4.78
CA GLN A 264 0.62 -8.84 -5.58
C GLN A 264 -0.84 -9.30 -5.39
N SER A 265 -1.09 -10.61 -5.25
CA SER A 265 -2.44 -11.15 -5.06
C SER A 265 -3.01 -10.79 -3.68
N TYR A 266 -2.17 -10.61 -2.68
CA TYR A 266 -2.55 -10.16 -1.34
C TYR A 266 -2.49 -8.65 -1.15
N CYS A 267 -2.23 -7.90 -2.21
CA CYS A 267 -2.15 -6.44 -2.18
C CYS A 267 -1.23 -5.92 -1.06
N VAL A 268 -0.12 -6.62 -0.76
CA VAL A 268 0.81 -6.25 0.31
C VAL A 268 1.57 -4.99 -0.08
N GLU A 269 1.42 -3.94 0.72
CA GLU A 269 2.04 -2.62 0.49
C GLU A 269 3.10 -2.30 1.55
N SER A 270 3.00 -2.96 2.68
CA SER A 270 3.95 -2.82 3.79
C SER A 270 4.17 -4.17 4.46
N ILE A 271 5.31 -4.34 5.08
CA ILE A 271 5.65 -5.50 5.89
C ILE A 271 5.98 -5.06 7.32
N PRO A 272 5.70 -5.88 8.30
CA PRO A 272 5.03 -7.18 8.21
C PRO A 272 3.50 -7.05 8.03
N THR A 273 2.92 -7.92 7.22
CA THR A 273 1.47 -8.07 7.00
C THR A 273 1.08 -9.51 7.25
N LEU A 274 -0.10 -9.77 7.84
CA LEU A 274 -0.58 -11.12 8.07
C LEU A 274 -2.06 -11.30 7.76
N PHE A 275 -2.39 -12.52 7.31
CA PHE A 275 -3.76 -13.00 7.15
C PHE A 275 -3.94 -14.28 7.95
N LEU A 276 -5.08 -14.40 8.63
CA LEU A 276 -5.49 -15.62 9.30
C LEU A 276 -6.52 -16.32 8.42
N VAL A 277 -6.29 -17.59 8.08
CA VAL A 277 -7.06 -18.35 7.10
C VAL A 277 -7.50 -19.67 7.74
N ASP A 278 -8.77 -20.01 7.62
CA ASP A 278 -9.32 -21.25 8.19
C ASP A 278 -9.02 -22.49 7.32
N ARG A 279 -9.58 -23.62 7.71
CA ARG A 279 -9.41 -24.89 7.00
C ARG A 279 -9.99 -24.87 5.59
N GLU A 280 -11.08 -24.15 5.39
CA GLU A 280 -11.79 -23.99 4.12
C GLU A 280 -11.12 -22.94 3.21
N ASN A 281 -9.99 -22.41 3.62
CA ASN A 281 -9.26 -21.32 2.98
C ASN A 281 -9.96 -19.96 3.01
N CYS A 282 -10.93 -19.74 3.91
CA CYS A 282 -11.54 -18.44 4.10
C CYS A 282 -10.68 -17.55 5.00
N ILE A 283 -10.57 -16.27 4.66
CA ILE A 283 -9.91 -15.25 5.49
C ILE A 283 -10.76 -15.01 6.72
N VAL A 284 -10.22 -15.22 7.91
CA VAL A 284 -10.89 -15.05 9.21
C VAL A 284 -10.22 -14.00 10.10
N GLY A 285 -9.19 -13.33 9.60
CA GLY A 285 -8.52 -12.21 10.25
C GLY A 285 -7.45 -11.59 9.36
N LYS A 286 -7.21 -10.28 9.54
CA LYS A 286 -6.20 -9.49 8.82
C LYS A 286 -5.47 -8.61 9.81
N ASP A 287 -4.16 -8.49 9.68
CA ASP A 287 -3.26 -7.60 10.44
C ASP A 287 -3.51 -7.57 11.95
N LEU A 288 -3.80 -8.74 12.50
CA LEU A 288 -3.98 -8.93 13.93
C LEU A 288 -2.63 -9.23 14.59
N TRP A 289 -2.28 -8.50 15.64
CA TRP A 289 -1.01 -8.67 16.35
C TRP A 289 -1.22 -8.81 17.85
N GLY A 290 -0.22 -9.36 18.55
CA GLY A 290 -0.18 -9.46 20.00
C GLY A 290 -1.41 -10.15 20.59
N ILE A 291 -2.02 -9.50 21.55
CA ILE A 291 -3.18 -10.04 22.29
C ILE A 291 -4.41 -10.29 21.39
N ASN A 292 -4.60 -9.46 20.35
CA ASN A 292 -5.73 -9.59 19.45
C ASN A 292 -5.59 -10.84 18.56
N LEU A 293 -4.39 -11.12 18.06
CA LEU A 293 -4.08 -12.33 17.30
C LEU A 293 -4.30 -13.57 18.18
N ARG A 294 -3.76 -13.59 19.40
CA ARG A 294 -3.93 -14.71 20.36
C ARG A 294 -5.38 -14.97 20.70
N LYS A 295 -6.18 -13.91 20.93
CA LYS A 295 -7.63 -14.03 21.20
C LYS A 295 -8.36 -14.65 20.02
N GLN A 296 -8.08 -14.21 18.79
CA GLN A 296 -8.73 -14.71 17.58
C GLN A 296 -8.37 -16.17 17.33
N ILE A 297 -7.09 -16.55 17.40
CA ILE A 297 -6.64 -17.95 17.27
C ILE A 297 -7.30 -18.84 18.32
N THR A 298 -7.30 -18.41 19.59
CA THR A 298 -7.93 -19.17 20.68
C THR A 298 -9.41 -19.38 20.43
N LYS A 299 -10.13 -18.37 19.94
CA LYS A 299 -11.57 -18.45 19.60
C LYS A 299 -11.82 -19.44 18.47
N LEU A 300 -11.00 -19.42 17.43
CA LEU A 300 -11.19 -20.25 16.24
C LEU A 300 -10.81 -21.72 16.47
N LEU A 301 -9.75 -21.97 17.25
CA LEU A 301 -9.32 -23.34 17.55
C LEU A 301 -10.08 -24.03 18.68
N LYS A 302 -10.96 -23.31 19.41
CA LYS A 302 -11.88 -23.90 20.39
C LYS A 302 -13.15 -24.52 19.75
N LYS A 303 -13.46 -24.10 18.52
CA LYS A 303 -14.56 -24.66 17.71
C LYS A 303 -14.08 -25.94 16.99
#